data_313f0059757cbdd66626449aac766559
#
_entry.id   313f0059757cbdd66626449aac766559
#
_cell.length_a   1.000
_cell.length_b   1.000
_cell.length_c   1.000
_cell.angle_alpha   90.00
_cell.angle_beta   90.00
_cell.angle_gamma   90.00
#
_symmetry.space_group_name_H-M   'P 1'
#
loop_
_entity.id
_entity.type
_entity.pdbx_description
1 polymer ?
#
loop_
_entity_poly.entity_id
_entity_poly.type
_entity_poly.pdbx_seq_one_letter_code
_entity_poly.pdbx_strand_id
1 'polypeptide(L)'
;LGDVYKRQEVDGVVYTPDMVLGPDRKGIKVTYTTDTRPTESILRNAAESDLFICEGMYGEEDKIEKAKGYKHMTFREAAALARDANVKELWLTHYSPSLIHPEEYMDMVRGIFPNAWPGKDGKSVELNFEED
;
A
#
# COMPACT_ATOMS: atom_id res chain seq x y z
N LEU A 1 -14.55 -2.88 -20.92
CA LEU A 1 -13.09 -2.93 -21.11
C LEU A 1 -12.69 -3.64 -22.40
N GLY A 2 -13.43 -4.69 -22.79
CA GLY A 2 -13.09 -5.46 -23.98
C GLY A 2 -13.17 -4.67 -25.28
N ASP A 3 -14.06 -3.71 -25.38
CA ASP A 3 -14.28 -2.97 -26.63
C ASP A 3 -13.19 -1.93 -26.91
N VAL A 4 -12.51 -1.44 -25.88
CA VAL A 4 -11.42 -0.47 -26.03
C VAL A 4 -10.22 -1.06 -26.75
N TYR A 5 -10.04 -2.36 -26.65
CA TYR A 5 -8.88 -3.08 -27.20
C TYR A 5 -9.20 -3.83 -28.48
N LYS A 6 -10.43 -3.72 -28.98
CA LYS A 6 -10.81 -4.38 -30.23
C LYS A 6 -10.41 -3.57 -31.43
N ARG A 7 -10.11 -4.30 -32.52
CA ARG A 7 -9.91 -3.73 -33.83
C ARG A 7 -11.19 -3.05 -34.30
N GLN A 8 -11.07 -1.82 -34.81
CA GLN A 8 -12.21 -1.04 -35.32
C GLN A 8 -11.94 -0.58 -36.76
N GLU A 9 -13.02 -0.44 -37.54
CA GLU A 9 -12.96 0.08 -38.90
C GLU A 9 -13.82 1.33 -38.99
N VAL A 10 -13.23 2.45 -39.45
CA VAL A 10 -13.90 3.72 -39.62
C VAL A 10 -13.49 4.27 -40.98
N ASP A 11 -14.49 4.57 -41.85
CA ASP A 11 -14.29 5.11 -43.19
C ASP A 11 -13.33 4.28 -44.05
N GLY A 12 -13.37 2.95 -43.94
CA GLY A 12 -12.53 2.03 -44.68
C GLY A 12 -11.12 1.90 -44.15
N VAL A 13 -10.78 2.59 -43.04
CA VAL A 13 -9.48 2.48 -42.40
C VAL A 13 -9.62 1.63 -41.13
N VAL A 14 -8.73 0.64 -41.03
CA VAL A 14 -8.72 -0.26 -39.87
C VAL A 14 -7.78 0.31 -38.81
N TYR A 15 -8.31 0.52 -37.61
CA TYR A 15 -7.54 0.98 -36.44
C TYR A 15 -7.35 -0.18 -35.46
N THR A 16 -6.12 -0.45 -35.11
CA THR A 16 -5.77 -1.44 -34.08
C THR A 16 -5.40 -0.70 -32.79
N PRO A 17 -5.48 -1.35 -31.61
CA PRO A 17 -5.16 -0.68 -30.34
C PRO A 17 -3.76 -0.03 -30.34
N ASP A 18 -2.76 -0.67 -30.91
CA ASP A 18 -1.39 -0.16 -30.98
C ASP A 18 -1.23 1.10 -31.83
N MET A 19 -2.19 1.40 -32.72
CA MET A 19 -2.19 2.61 -33.57
C MET A 19 -2.73 3.83 -32.84
N VAL A 20 -3.59 3.65 -31.84
CA VAL A 20 -4.28 4.73 -31.14
C VAL A 20 -3.88 4.87 -29.67
N LEU A 21 -3.27 3.84 -29.10
CA LEU A 21 -2.76 3.87 -27.74
C LEU A 21 -1.29 4.29 -27.75
N GLY A 22 -0.94 5.11 -26.77
CA GLY A 22 0.47 5.44 -26.52
C GLY A 22 1.21 4.26 -25.90
N PRO A 23 2.50 4.46 -25.53
CA PRO A 23 3.24 3.44 -24.79
C PRO A 23 2.53 3.06 -23.50
N ASP A 24 2.76 1.82 -23.06
CA ASP A 24 2.25 1.36 -21.79
C ASP A 24 2.73 2.27 -20.65
N ARG A 25 1.82 2.62 -19.77
CA ARG A 25 2.10 3.47 -18.62
C ARG A 25 1.98 2.66 -17.35
N LYS A 26 2.94 2.81 -16.45
CA LYS A 26 2.83 2.23 -15.12
C LYS A 26 1.62 2.83 -14.40
N GLY A 27 0.70 1.98 -13.95
CA GLY A 27 -0.44 2.39 -13.17
C GLY A 27 -0.07 2.81 -11.76
N ILE A 28 -1.05 3.36 -11.06
CA ILE A 28 -0.95 3.67 -9.64
C ILE A 28 -1.55 2.50 -8.86
N LYS A 29 -0.84 2.04 -7.85
CA LYS A 29 -1.27 0.93 -7.01
C LYS A 29 -1.35 1.35 -5.56
N VAL A 30 -2.54 1.20 -4.96
CA VAL A 30 -2.77 1.40 -3.53
C VAL A 30 -3.21 0.06 -2.94
N THR A 31 -2.57 -0.34 -1.86
CA THR A 31 -2.94 -1.55 -1.12
C THR A 31 -3.39 -1.16 0.28
N TYR A 32 -4.51 -1.70 0.71
CA TYR A 32 -5.09 -1.42 2.02
C TYR A 32 -5.38 -2.73 2.76
N THR A 33 -4.97 -2.79 4.02
CA THR A 33 -5.31 -3.90 4.91
C THR A 33 -6.12 -3.41 6.10
N THR A 34 -7.03 -4.26 6.54
CA THR A 34 -7.76 -4.11 7.81
C THR A 34 -7.14 -5.02 8.85
N ASP A 35 -7.94 -5.51 9.79
CA ASP A 35 -7.53 -6.42 10.87
C ASP A 35 -6.86 -7.67 10.32
N THR A 36 -5.57 -7.83 10.52
CA THR A 36 -4.86 -8.99 10.00
C THR A 36 -3.50 -9.19 10.65
N ARG A 37 -3.06 -10.45 10.64
CA ARG A 37 -1.66 -10.81 10.87
C ARG A 37 -0.89 -10.69 9.55
N PRO A 38 0.44 -10.53 9.59
CA PRO A 38 1.26 -10.60 8.38
C PRO A 38 1.05 -11.92 7.65
N THR A 39 0.81 -11.86 6.34
CA THR A 39 0.63 -13.04 5.50
C THR A 39 1.40 -12.90 4.20
N GLU A 40 1.68 -14.02 3.56
CA GLU A 40 2.27 -14.07 2.22
C GLU A 40 1.36 -13.39 1.18
N SER A 41 0.05 -13.52 1.36
CA SER A 41 -0.93 -12.88 0.47
C SER A 41 -0.80 -11.36 0.51
N ILE A 42 -0.64 -10.78 1.69
CA ILE A 42 -0.43 -9.33 1.84
C ILE A 42 0.88 -8.93 1.15
N LEU A 43 1.95 -9.67 1.39
CA LEU A 43 3.25 -9.38 0.80
C LEU A 43 3.17 -9.38 -0.73
N ARG A 44 2.53 -10.38 -1.32
CA ARG A 44 2.37 -10.47 -2.78
C ARG A 44 1.50 -9.35 -3.34
N ASN A 45 0.37 -9.08 -2.68
CA ASN A 45 -0.57 -8.06 -3.16
C ASN A 45 -0.06 -6.64 -2.95
N ALA A 46 0.72 -6.40 -1.91
CA ALA A 46 1.31 -5.09 -1.65
C ALA A 46 2.55 -4.81 -2.50
N ALA A 47 3.12 -5.81 -3.16
CA ALA A 47 4.36 -5.66 -3.91
C ALA A 47 4.35 -4.46 -4.86
N GLU A 48 5.36 -3.60 -4.74
CA GLU A 48 5.55 -2.42 -5.57
C GLU A 48 4.39 -1.39 -5.51
N SER A 49 3.60 -1.38 -4.43
CA SER A 49 2.55 -0.38 -4.26
C SER A 49 3.13 1.03 -4.12
N ASP A 50 2.45 2.01 -4.71
CA ASP A 50 2.77 3.41 -4.53
C ASP A 50 2.41 3.88 -3.13
N LEU A 51 1.34 3.33 -2.57
CA LEU A 51 0.91 3.57 -1.21
C LEU A 51 0.41 2.26 -0.59
N PHE A 52 0.94 1.93 0.57
CA PHE A 52 0.48 0.80 1.38
C PHE A 52 -0.11 1.33 2.67
N ILE A 53 -1.41 1.16 2.85
CA ILE A 53 -2.11 1.53 4.08
C ILE A 53 -2.30 0.24 4.86
N CYS A 54 -1.59 0.11 5.97
CA CYS A 54 -1.49 -1.13 6.73
C CYS A 54 -1.93 -0.92 8.17
N GLU A 55 -2.61 -1.92 8.70
CA GLU A 55 -2.91 -1.93 10.11
C GLU A 55 -1.63 -1.88 10.95
N GLY A 56 -1.70 -1.17 12.06
CA GLY A 56 -0.68 -1.16 13.10
C GLY A 56 -1.38 -0.97 14.44
N MET A 57 -1.94 -2.04 14.97
CA MET A 57 -2.71 -1.98 16.20
C MET A 57 -1.83 -1.60 17.39
N TYR A 58 -0.62 -2.15 17.45
CA TYR A 58 0.27 -1.98 18.59
C TYR A 58 1.62 -1.41 18.16
N GLY A 59 2.02 -0.31 18.79
CA GLY A 59 3.35 0.28 18.59
C GLY A 59 4.46 -0.49 19.28
N GLU A 60 4.15 -1.12 20.39
CA GLU A 60 5.11 -1.78 21.28
C GLU A 60 5.31 -3.25 20.91
N GLU A 61 6.59 -3.70 20.83
CA GLU A 61 6.90 -5.10 20.53
C GLU A 61 6.55 -6.07 21.66
N ASP A 62 6.47 -5.60 22.89
CA ASP A 62 5.98 -6.44 24.01
C ASP A 62 4.51 -6.81 23.86
N LYS A 63 3.79 -6.19 22.94
CA LYS A 63 2.41 -6.54 22.59
C LYS A 63 2.29 -7.60 21.50
N ILE A 64 3.42 -8.21 21.06
CA ILE A 64 3.39 -9.17 19.95
C ILE A 64 2.48 -10.38 20.23
N GLU A 65 2.47 -10.89 21.43
CA GLU A 65 1.60 -12.03 21.79
C GLU A 65 0.13 -11.63 21.77
N LYS A 66 -0.17 -10.41 22.18
CA LYS A 66 -1.53 -9.84 22.10
C LYS A 66 -1.96 -9.65 20.64
N ALA A 67 -1.06 -9.16 19.79
CA ALA A 67 -1.30 -9.03 18.36
C ALA A 67 -1.64 -10.38 17.72
N LYS A 68 -0.88 -11.41 18.04
CA LYS A 68 -1.15 -12.78 17.56
C LYS A 68 -2.49 -13.31 18.04
N GLY A 69 -2.81 -13.11 19.31
CA GLY A 69 -4.06 -13.60 19.89
C GLY A 69 -5.30 -12.96 19.30
N TYR A 70 -5.26 -11.67 19.01
CA TYR A 70 -6.39 -10.92 18.44
C TYR A 70 -6.31 -10.74 16.92
N LYS A 71 -5.33 -11.34 16.27
CA LYS A 71 -5.15 -11.30 14.80
C LYS A 71 -4.90 -9.89 14.26
N HIS A 72 -4.02 -9.18 14.95
CA HIS A 72 -3.52 -7.87 14.56
C HIS A 72 -2.01 -7.92 14.34
N MET A 73 -1.41 -6.80 14.03
CA MET A 73 0.04 -6.72 13.91
C MET A 73 0.60 -5.51 14.65
N THR A 74 1.90 -5.57 14.92
CA THR A 74 2.64 -4.47 15.50
C THR A 74 3.15 -3.54 14.41
N PHE A 75 3.55 -2.33 14.79
CA PHE A 75 4.18 -1.38 13.87
C PHE A 75 5.42 -1.97 13.20
N ARG A 76 6.21 -2.72 13.96
CA ARG A 76 7.43 -3.37 13.43
C ARG A 76 7.09 -4.38 12.34
N GLU A 77 6.05 -5.16 12.54
CA GLU A 77 5.59 -6.13 11.54
C GLU A 77 5.08 -5.45 10.28
N ALA A 78 4.31 -4.37 10.41
CA ALA A 78 3.82 -3.59 9.27
C ALA A 78 4.98 -2.96 8.49
N ALA A 79 5.97 -2.41 9.18
CA ALA A 79 7.16 -1.84 8.56
C ALA A 79 7.98 -2.89 7.81
N ALA A 80 8.10 -4.09 8.37
CA ALA A 80 8.80 -5.20 7.70
C ALA A 80 8.06 -5.64 6.43
N LEU A 81 6.73 -5.71 6.45
CA LEU A 81 5.94 -5.99 5.25
C LEU A 81 6.17 -4.93 4.17
N ALA A 82 6.14 -3.67 4.54
CA ALA A 82 6.36 -2.57 3.59
C ALA A 82 7.75 -2.64 2.95
N ARG A 83 8.77 -2.93 3.75
CA ARG A 83 10.15 -3.11 3.27
C ARG A 83 10.24 -4.28 2.30
N ASP A 84 9.72 -5.44 2.69
CA ASP A 84 9.83 -6.67 1.91
C ASP A 84 8.97 -6.62 0.63
N ALA A 85 7.86 -5.90 0.66
CA ALA A 85 7.01 -5.67 -0.52
C ALA A 85 7.55 -4.54 -1.42
N ASN A 86 8.58 -3.82 -0.99
CA ASN A 86 9.17 -2.70 -1.74
C ASN A 86 8.13 -1.65 -2.13
N VAL A 87 7.27 -1.27 -1.21
CA VAL A 87 6.30 -0.20 -1.43
C VAL A 87 7.01 1.17 -1.39
N LYS A 88 6.40 2.19 -1.97
CA LYS A 88 6.99 3.53 -1.96
C LYS A 88 6.70 4.29 -0.68
N GLU A 89 5.50 4.16 -0.14
CA GLU A 89 5.07 4.87 1.07
C GLU A 89 4.19 3.97 1.91
N LEU A 90 4.38 4.03 3.22
CA LEU A 90 3.59 3.28 4.21
C LEU A 90 2.82 4.25 5.10
N TRP A 91 1.53 4.03 5.25
CA TRP A 91 0.72 4.66 6.28
C TRP A 91 0.25 3.60 7.27
N LEU A 92 0.47 3.86 8.55
CA LEU A 92 -0.04 3.01 9.63
C LEU A 92 -1.41 3.51 10.06
N THR A 93 -2.33 2.58 10.28
CA THR A 93 -3.71 2.88 10.68
C THR A 93 -4.22 1.84 11.67
N HIS A 94 -5.47 1.98 12.09
CA HIS A 94 -6.16 0.99 12.92
C HIS A 94 -5.46 0.77 14.27
N TYR A 95 -5.10 1.86 14.93
CA TYR A 95 -4.42 1.82 16.22
C TYR A 95 -5.31 1.28 17.33
N SER A 96 -4.70 0.63 18.31
CA SER A 96 -5.38 0.31 19.56
C SER A 96 -5.91 1.60 20.22
N PRO A 97 -7.09 1.56 20.81
CA PRO A 97 -7.60 2.72 21.57
C PRO A 97 -6.66 3.21 22.67
N SER A 98 -5.77 2.34 23.17
CA SER A 98 -4.75 2.69 24.14
C SER A 98 -3.52 3.38 23.55
N LEU A 99 -3.39 3.37 22.23
CA LEU A 99 -2.24 3.98 21.54
C LEU A 99 -2.60 5.43 21.19
N ILE A 100 -2.21 6.36 22.05
CA ILE A 100 -2.59 7.77 21.93
C ILE A 100 -1.62 8.55 21.04
N HIS A 101 -0.34 8.20 21.07
CA HIS A 101 0.74 8.92 20.39
C HIS A 101 1.52 7.98 19.45
N PRO A 102 1.00 7.66 18.26
CA PRO A 102 1.70 6.79 17.32
C PRO A 102 3.07 7.36 16.90
N GLU A 103 3.25 8.67 16.94
CA GLU A 103 4.50 9.34 16.59
C GLU A 103 5.70 8.87 17.44
N GLU A 104 5.45 8.43 18.67
CA GLU A 104 6.51 7.96 19.58
C GLU A 104 7.23 6.71 19.06
N TYR A 105 6.59 5.97 18.16
CA TYR A 105 7.15 4.74 17.60
C TYR A 105 7.75 4.91 16.21
N MET A 106 7.65 6.11 15.63
CA MET A 106 8.01 6.31 14.23
C MET A 106 9.51 6.25 13.97
N ASP A 107 10.35 6.60 14.94
CA ASP A 107 11.80 6.44 14.77
C ASP A 107 12.18 4.98 14.56
N MET A 108 11.59 4.07 15.32
CA MET A 108 11.78 2.64 15.16
C MET A 108 11.25 2.16 13.81
N VAL A 109 10.04 2.58 13.44
CA VAL A 109 9.42 2.22 12.16
C VAL A 109 10.27 2.67 10.99
N ARG A 110 10.72 3.92 11.00
CA ARG A 110 11.57 4.48 9.94
C ARG A 110 12.95 3.88 9.86
N GLY A 111 13.42 3.28 10.94
CA GLY A 111 14.64 2.48 10.92
C GLY A 111 14.50 1.20 10.10
N ILE A 112 13.28 0.70 9.93
CA ILE A 112 12.97 -0.48 9.12
C ILE A 112 12.52 -0.09 7.72
N PHE A 113 11.59 0.88 7.63
CA PHE A 113 11.05 1.42 6.38
C PHE A 113 10.99 2.94 6.47
N PRO A 114 11.91 3.67 5.80
CA PRO A 114 12.06 5.12 6.01
C PRO A 114 10.87 5.99 5.65
N ASN A 115 10.15 5.67 4.57
CA ASN A 115 9.01 6.50 4.12
C ASN A 115 7.69 6.03 4.75
N ALA A 116 7.66 6.04 6.07
CA ALA A 116 6.52 5.61 6.86
C ALA A 116 5.94 6.78 7.66
N TRP A 117 4.62 6.85 7.72
CA TRP A 117 3.88 7.92 8.36
C TRP A 117 2.72 7.39 9.18
N PRO A 118 2.45 7.98 10.35
CA PRO A 118 1.23 7.63 11.06
C PRO A 118 0.04 8.18 10.28
N GLY A 119 -0.92 7.31 9.98
CA GLY A 119 -2.20 7.71 9.41
C GLY A 119 -3.07 8.39 10.46
N LYS A 120 -3.91 9.30 10.05
CA LYS A 120 -4.91 9.96 10.88
C LYS A 120 -6.12 10.32 10.03
N ASP A 121 -7.24 10.52 10.68
CA ASP A 121 -8.47 10.90 9.98
C ASP A 121 -8.25 12.20 9.19
N GLY A 122 -8.67 12.17 7.94
CA GLY A 122 -8.51 13.31 7.05
C GLY A 122 -7.17 13.43 6.34
N LYS A 123 -6.20 12.53 6.64
CA LYS A 123 -4.92 12.51 5.92
C LYS A 123 -5.16 12.19 4.45
N SER A 124 -4.53 12.95 3.57
CA SER A 124 -4.65 12.75 2.12
C SER A 124 -3.29 12.85 1.45
N VAL A 125 -3.19 12.25 0.29
CA VAL A 125 -2.02 12.35 -0.59
C VAL A 125 -2.50 12.31 -2.03
N GLU A 126 -1.80 13.01 -2.89
CA GLU A 126 -2.04 12.96 -4.33
C GLU A 126 -1.01 12.02 -4.97
N LEU A 127 -1.50 11.03 -5.70
CA LEU A 127 -0.67 10.09 -6.43
C LEU A 127 -0.82 10.36 -7.93
N ASN A 128 0.30 10.55 -8.59
CA ASN A 128 0.35 10.85 -10.01
C ASN A 128 1.07 9.74 -10.78
N PHE A 129 0.76 9.60 -12.07
CA PHE A 129 1.54 8.73 -12.94
C PHE A 129 2.97 9.24 -13.03
N GLU A 130 3.91 8.31 -13.08
CA GLU A 130 5.30 8.66 -13.35
C GLU A 130 5.41 9.23 -14.76
N GLU A 131 6.07 10.38 -14.89
CA GLU A 131 6.41 10.95 -16.18
C GLU A 131 7.71 10.32 -16.70
N ASP A 132 7.74 10.03 -18.00
CA ASP A 132 8.93 9.49 -18.66
C ASP A 132 10.05 10.55 -18.79
#